data_2847e6dc82d7a606d3b0219aa3aa4cc7
#
_entry.id   2847e6dc82d7a606d3b0219aa3aa4cc7
#
_cell.length_a   1.000
_cell.length_b   1.000
_cell.length_c   1.000
_cell.angle_alpha   90.00
_cell.angle_beta   90.00
_cell.angle_gamma   90.00
#
_symmetry.space_group_name_H-M   'P 1'
#
loop_
_entity.id
_entity.type
_entity.pdbx_description
1 polymer ?
#
loop_
_entity_poly.entity_id
_entity_poly.type
_entity_poly.pdbx_seq_one_letter_code
_entity_poly.pdbx_strand_id
1 'polypeptide(L)'
;IIAAQLETLLPDYQAAQQRHREFLALVLDHRNALQTLYDSDQSRDDKLAGKDQLTRQLLQDYQSLKAQWNGYDGYDRWFAGPLNNAQLSTIATYHQLEPGFRALFYQSNNDMVLFYQRCREMADLEQSERHSYLNRLANGDIVYTDR
;
A
#
# COMPACT_ATOMS: atom_id res chain seq x y z
N ILE A 1 15.42 -31.93 -4.55
CA ILE A 1 15.06 -31.45 -3.19
C ILE A 1 14.60 -29.99 -3.25
N ILE A 2 15.34 -29.07 -3.87
CA ILE A 2 14.96 -27.62 -3.94
C ILE A 2 13.67 -27.41 -4.75
N ALA A 3 13.48 -28.07 -5.88
CA ALA A 3 12.29 -27.93 -6.71
C ALA A 3 11.02 -28.38 -5.98
N ALA A 4 11.07 -29.51 -5.26
CA ALA A 4 9.93 -29.99 -4.49
C ALA A 4 9.58 -29.09 -3.30
N GLN A 5 10.56 -28.43 -2.67
CA GLN A 5 10.33 -27.44 -1.64
C GLN A 5 9.70 -26.15 -2.21
N LEU A 6 10.11 -25.71 -3.39
CA LEU A 6 9.51 -24.57 -4.08
C LEU A 6 8.05 -24.82 -4.47
N GLU A 7 7.72 -26.02 -4.94
CA GLU A 7 6.35 -26.40 -5.28
C GLU A 7 5.42 -26.39 -4.06
N THR A 8 5.94 -26.72 -2.88
CA THR A 8 5.15 -26.72 -1.62
C THR A 8 4.96 -25.29 -1.05
N LEU A 9 5.95 -24.42 -1.23
CA LEU A 9 5.91 -23.04 -0.69
C LEU A 9 5.17 -22.05 -1.62
N LEU A 10 5.07 -22.34 -2.91
CA LEU A 10 4.46 -21.45 -3.88
C LEU A 10 2.98 -21.15 -3.61
N PRO A 11 2.11 -22.14 -3.27
CA PRO A 11 0.71 -21.86 -2.94
C PRO A 11 0.56 -20.96 -1.71
N ASP A 12 1.36 -21.17 -0.66
CA ASP A 12 1.34 -20.35 0.55
C ASP A 12 1.78 -18.91 0.26
N TYR A 13 2.81 -18.75 -0.56
CA TYR A 13 3.26 -17.45 -1.03
C TYR A 13 2.18 -16.73 -1.84
N GLN A 14 1.54 -17.42 -2.79
CA GLN A 14 0.45 -16.86 -3.60
C GLN A 14 -0.74 -16.43 -2.73
N ALA A 15 -1.12 -17.28 -1.77
CA ALA A 15 -2.18 -16.97 -0.81
C ALA A 15 -1.81 -15.75 0.05
N ALA A 16 -0.56 -15.63 0.50
CA ALA A 16 -0.08 -14.48 1.26
C ALA A 16 -0.12 -13.20 0.41
N GLN A 17 0.30 -13.27 -0.86
CA GLN A 17 0.23 -12.14 -1.80
C GLN A 17 -1.21 -11.72 -2.07
N GLN A 18 -2.14 -12.67 -2.20
CA GLN A 18 -3.56 -12.38 -2.40
C GLN A 18 -4.15 -11.68 -1.19
N ARG A 19 -3.95 -12.21 0.02
CA ARG A 19 -4.41 -11.57 1.27
C ARG A 19 -3.85 -10.15 1.42
N HIS A 20 -2.59 -9.95 1.05
CA HIS A 20 -1.98 -8.64 1.11
C HIS A 20 -2.64 -7.63 0.15
N ARG A 21 -2.92 -8.04 -1.09
CA ARG A 21 -3.63 -7.18 -2.06
C ARG A 21 -5.03 -6.82 -1.58
N GLU A 22 -5.76 -7.79 -1.03
CA GLU A 22 -7.12 -7.57 -0.53
C GLU A 22 -7.14 -6.66 0.71
N PHE A 23 -6.17 -6.85 1.62
CA PHE A 23 -5.97 -5.93 2.75
C PHE A 23 -5.67 -4.51 2.28
N LEU A 24 -4.75 -4.34 1.33
CA LEU A 24 -4.42 -3.02 0.78
C LEU A 24 -5.64 -2.37 0.12
N ALA A 25 -6.38 -3.11 -0.70
CA ALA A 25 -7.60 -2.61 -1.34
C ALA A 25 -8.60 -2.11 -0.31
N LEU A 26 -8.89 -2.90 0.73
CA LEU A 26 -9.80 -2.53 1.82
C LEU A 26 -9.38 -1.23 2.50
N VAL A 27 -8.10 -1.10 2.86
CA VAL A 27 -7.58 0.10 3.55
C VAL A 27 -7.61 1.34 2.65
N LEU A 28 -7.27 1.18 1.36
CA LEU A 28 -7.28 2.29 0.40
C LEU A 28 -8.71 2.77 0.10
N ASP A 29 -9.66 1.85 -0.04
CA ASP A 29 -11.07 2.19 -0.24
C ASP A 29 -11.64 2.97 0.95
N HIS A 30 -11.31 2.54 2.16
CA HIS A 30 -11.69 3.26 3.39
C HIS A 30 -11.06 4.66 3.44
N ARG A 31 -9.77 4.78 3.15
CA ARG A 31 -9.09 6.08 3.08
C ARG A 31 -9.76 7.00 2.07
N ASN A 32 -10.10 6.50 0.88
CA ASN A 32 -10.74 7.29 -0.16
C ASN A 32 -12.16 7.73 0.26
N ALA A 33 -12.91 6.86 0.93
CA ALA A 33 -14.22 7.21 1.50
C ALA A 33 -14.12 8.32 2.56
N LEU A 34 -13.10 8.25 3.45
CA LEU A 34 -12.81 9.32 4.41
C LEU A 34 -12.42 10.62 3.73
N GLN A 35 -11.61 10.58 2.68
CA GLN A 35 -11.25 11.77 1.92
C GLN A 35 -12.48 12.44 1.31
N THR A 36 -13.37 11.65 0.67
CA THR A 36 -14.63 12.15 0.12
C THR A 36 -15.52 12.78 1.19
N LEU A 37 -15.60 12.15 2.37
CA LEU A 37 -16.34 12.69 3.52
C LEU A 37 -15.78 14.03 3.99
N TYR A 38 -14.46 14.13 4.11
CA TYR A 38 -13.81 15.38 4.56
C TYR A 38 -13.91 16.52 3.54
N ASP A 39 -13.89 16.20 2.25
CA ASP A 39 -14.02 17.17 1.16
C ASP A 39 -15.48 17.61 0.91
N SER A 40 -16.46 16.95 1.54
CA SER A 40 -17.88 17.31 1.42
C SER A 40 -18.21 18.62 2.16
N ASP A 41 -19.35 19.22 1.81
CA ASP A 41 -19.89 20.42 2.48
C ASP A 41 -20.66 20.12 3.77
N GLN A 42 -20.58 18.90 4.29
CA GLN A 42 -21.27 18.48 5.51
C GLN A 42 -20.74 19.22 6.74
N SER A 43 -21.61 19.34 7.76
CA SER A 43 -21.25 19.92 9.04
C SER A 43 -20.12 19.12 9.72
N ARG A 44 -19.43 19.75 10.68
CA ARG A 44 -18.41 19.07 11.48
C ARG A 44 -18.96 17.83 12.21
N ASP A 45 -20.17 17.95 12.76
CA ASP A 45 -20.80 16.86 13.52
C ASP A 45 -21.19 15.70 12.60
N ASP A 46 -21.70 15.99 11.40
CA ASP A 46 -22.00 14.98 10.39
C ASP A 46 -20.71 14.26 9.91
N LYS A 47 -19.62 15.01 9.71
CA LYS A 47 -18.32 14.43 9.37
C LYS A 47 -17.77 13.52 10.48
N LEU A 48 -17.95 13.86 11.74
CA LEU A 48 -17.58 13.00 12.86
C LEU A 48 -18.41 11.72 12.89
N ALA A 49 -19.72 11.83 12.75
CA ALA A 49 -20.62 10.67 12.67
C ALA A 49 -20.31 9.78 11.46
N GLY A 50 -20.04 10.39 10.32
CA GLY A 50 -19.65 9.68 9.09
C GLY A 50 -18.32 8.93 9.24
N LYS A 51 -17.32 9.55 9.89
CA LYS A 51 -16.05 8.88 10.22
C LYS A 51 -16.26 7.63 11.08
N ASP A 52 -17.08 7.75 12.13
CA ASP A 52 -17.37 6.62 13.02
C ASP A 52 -18.09 5.50 12.27
N GLN A 53 -19.00 5.85 11.36
CA GLN A 53 -19.68 4.88 10.52
C GLN A 53 -18.71 4.17 9.57
N LEU A 54 -17.86 4.90 8.85
CA LEU A 54 -16.86 4.34 7.96
C LEU A 54 -15.87 3.44 8.70
N THR A 55 -15.45 3.83 9.91
CA THR A 55 -14.57 3.00 10.74
C THR A 55 -15.23 1.69 11.15
N ARG A 56 -16.50 1.72 11.54
CA ARG A 56 -17.25 0.48 11.84
C ARG A 56 -17.39 -0.40 10.60
N GLN A 57 -17.66 0.19 9.44
CA GLN A 57 -17.74 -0.55 8.18
C GLN A 57 -16.42 -1.24 7.84
N LEU A 58 -15.29 -0.52 7.96
CA LEU A 58 -13.97 -1.09 7.73
C LEU A 58 -13.70 -2.33 8.60
N LEU A 59 -14.06 -2.27 9.88
CA LEU A 59 -13.90 -3.41 10.79
C LEU A 59 -14.79 -4.59 10.39
N GLN A 60 -16.03 -4.35 9.95
CA GLN A 60 -16.92 -5.39 9.46
C GLN A 60 -16.40 -6.03 8.17
N ASP A 61 -15.92 -5.22 7.24
CA ASP A 61 -15.36 -5.69 5.98
C ASP A 61 -14.07 -6.50 6.21
N TYR A 62 -13.24 -6.08 7.17
CA TYR A 62 -12.09 -6.89 7.58
C TYR A 62 -12.51 -8.25 8.16
N GLN A 63 -13.52 -8.32 9.01
CA GLN A 63 -14.01 -9.59 9.53
C GLN A 63 -14.53 -10.50 8.40
N SER A 64 -15.17 -9.93 7.39
CA SER A 64 -15.61 -10.66 6.21
C SER A 64 -14.44 -11.21 5.39
N LEU A 65 -13.38 -10.42 5.18
CA LEU A 65 -12.15 -10.87 4.54
C LEU A 65 -11.45 -11.97 5.36
N LYS A 66 -11.36 -11.78 6.68
CA LYS A 66 -10.77 -12.79 7.58
C LYS A 66 -11.50 -14.14 7.48
N ALA A 67 -12.82 -14.11 7.37
CA ALA A 67 -13.62 -15.33 7.16
C ALA A 67 -13.29 -15.98 5.80
N GLN A 68 -13.15 -15.20 4.74
CA GLN A 68 -12.74 -15.70 3.40
C GLN A 68 -11.33 -16.30 3.41
N TRP A 69 -10.45 -15.82 4.28
CA TRP A 69 -9.08 -16.30 4.48
C TRP A 69 -8.99 -17.47 5.46
N ASN A 70 -10.11 -18.16 5.72
CA ASN A 70 -10.20 -19.27 6.69
C ASN A 70 -9.72 -18.89 8.11
N GLY A 71 -10.00 -17.66 8.53
CA GLY A 71 -9.67 -17.16 9.86
C GLY A 71 -8.23 -16.64 10.00
N TYR A 72 -7.51 -16.40 8.90
CA TYR A 72 -6.16 -15.83 8.99
C TYR A 72 -6.17 -14.49 9.73
N ASP A 73 -5.37 -14.36 10.77
CA ASP A 73 -5.35 -13.26 11.75
C ASP A 73 -4.14 -12.31 11.63
N GLY A 74 -3.33 -12.48 10.61
CA GLY A 74 -2.06 -11.75 10.46
C GLY A 74 -2.20 -10.22 10.41
N TYR A 75 -3.40 -9.68 10.16
CA TYR A 75 -3.68 -8.25 10.20
C TYR A 75 -4.46 -7.78 11.43
N ASP A 76 -4.83 -8.68 12.37
CA ASP A 76 -5.59 -8.32 13.59
C ASP A 76 -4.89 -7.21 14.37
N ARG A 77 -3.57 -7.28 14.50
CA ARG A 77 -2.78 -6.28 15.21
C ARG A 77 -2.88 -4.89 14.57
N TRP A 78 -3.03 -4.82 13.25
CA TRP A 78 -3.17 -3.55 12.55
C TRP A 78 -4.51 -2.89 12.86
N PHE A 79 -5.59 -3.69 13.06
CA PHE A 79 -6.93 -3.21 13.40
C PHE A 79 -7.19 -3.10 14.90
N ALA A 80 -6.30 -3.57 15.77
CA ALA A 80 -6.50 -3.61 17.22
C ALA A 80 -6.42 -2.24 17.90
N GLY A 81 -5.82 -1.23 17.24
CA GLY A 81 -5.68 0.13 17.75
C GLY A 81 -6.66 1.11 17.11
N PRO A 82 -6.71 2.35 17.63
CA PRO A 82 -7.48 3.40 16.99
C PRO A 82 -6.89 3.72 15.62
N LEU A 83 -7.69 3.50 14.59
CA LEU A 83 -7.32 3.84 13.21
C LEU A 83 -7.20 5.37 13.09
N ASN A 84 -6.05 5.83 12.64
CA ASN A 84 -5.78 7.24 12.45
C ASN A 84 -5.36 7.56 11.02
N ASN A 85 -5.54 8.82 10.63
CA ASN A 85 -5.24 9.27 9.27
C ASN A 85 -3.77 9.09 8.88
N ALA A 86 -2.83 9.19 9.83
CA ALA A 86 -1.40 9.00 9.55
C ALA A 86 -1.11 7.55 9.14
N GLN A 87 -1.70 6.58 9.84
CA GLN A 87 -1.59 5.16 9.51
C GLN A 87 -2.14 4.85 8.11
N LEU A 88 -3.31 5.38 7.77
CA LEU A 88 -3.93 5.24 6.45
C LEU A 88 -3.10 5.91 5.35
N SER A 89 -2.59 7.12 5.62
CA SER A 89 -1.75 7.87 4.67
C SER A 89 -0.42 7.17 4.41
N THR A 90 0.18 6.54 5.41
CA THR A 90 1.43 5.80 5.26
C THR A 90 1.24 4.63 4.28
N ILE A 91 0.19 3.83 4.46
CA ILE A 91 -0.11 2.71 3.54
C ILE A 91 -0.37 3.23 2.13
N ALA A 92 -1.17 4.29 1.98
CA ALA A 92 -1.47 4.87 0.67
C ALA A 92 -0.21 5.36 -0.04
N THR A 93 0.69 6.03 0.67
CA THR A 93 1.96 6.52 0.11
C THR A 93 2.85 5.37 -0.35
N TYR A 94 3.01 4.33 0.47
CA TYR A 94 3.80 3.16 0.07
C TYR A 94 3.22 2.48 -1.16
N HIS A 95 1.91 2.26 -1.20
CA HIS A 95 1.26 1.63 -2.34
C HIS A 95 1.35 2.48 -3.61
N GLN A 96 1.21 3.80 -3.48
CA GLN A 96 1.32 4.73 -4.61
C GLN A 96 2.72 4.76 -5.21
N LEU A 97 3.76 4.66 -4.40
CA LEU A 97 5.16 4.77 -4.84
C LEU A 97 5.78 3.43 -5.25
N GLU A 98 5.23 2.30 -4.81
CA GLU A 98 5.75 0.96 -5.14
C GLU A 98 5.93 0.73 -6.65
N PRO A 99 5.00 1.11 -7.55
CA PRO A 99 5.20 0.94 -8.99
C PRO A 99 6.41 1.72 -9.53
N GLY A 100 6.71 2.90 -8.97
CA GLY A 100 7.88 3.70 -9.32
C GLY A 100 9.19 3.03 -8.92
N PHE A 101 9.25 2.46 -7.72
CA PHE A 101 10.41 1.69 -7.28
C PHE A 101 10.59 0.40 -8.08
N ARG A 102 9.50 -0.25 -8.46
CA ARG A 102 9.54 -1.42 -9.34
C ARG A 102 10.09 -1.07 -10.72
N ALA A 103 9.64 0.03 -11.31
CA ALA A 103 10.18 0.54 -12.57
C ALA A 103 11.68 0.87 -12.46
N LEU A 104 12.09 1.50 -11.36
CA LEU A 104 13.50 1.80 -11.08
C LEU A 104 14.35 0.52 -11.01
N PHE A 105 13.82 -0.52 -10.36
CA PHE A 105 14.51 -1.81 -10.27
C PHE A 105 14.70 -2.46 -11.65
N TYR A 106 13.65 -2.46 -12.48
CA TYR A 106 13.77 -2.96 -13.86
C TYR A 106 14.75 -2.14 -14.69
N GLN A 107 14.75 -0.83 -14.56
CA GLN A 107 15.71 0.05 -15.22
C GLN A 107 17.14 -0.06 -14.65
N SER A 108 17.30 -0.69 -13.50
CA SER A 108 18.59 -1.09 -12.93
C SER A 108 19.03 -2.49 -13.40
N ASN A 109 18.47 -3.02 -14.48
CA ASN A 109 18.75 -4.36 -15.03
C ASN A 109 18.51 -5.49 -14.00
N ASN A 110 17.59 -5.31 -13.06
CA ASN A 110 17.34 -6.20 -11.92
C ASN A 110 18.56 -6.38 -11.00
N ASP A 111 19.52 -5.46 -11.05
CA ASP A 111 20.69 -5.43 -10.16
C ASP A 111 20.34 -4.69 -8.87
N MET A 112 20.35 -5.41 -7.74
CA MET A 112 20.03 -4.85 -6.42
C MET A 112 21.04 -3.80 -5.95
N VAL A 113 22.32 -3.94 -6.31
CA VAL A 113 23.37 -2.99 -5.90
C VAL A 113 23.14 -1.66 -6.60
N LEU A 114 22.92 -1.69 -7.92
CA LEU A 114 22.61 -0.51 -8.72
C LEU A 114 21.27 0.12 -8.30
N PHE A 115 20.25 -0.70 -8.02
CA PHE A 115 18.97 -0.22 -7.51
C PHE A 115 19.11 0.54 -6.19
N TYR A 116 19.87 0.00 -5.22
CA TYR A 116 20.10 0.69 -3.94
C TYR A 116 20.93 1.96 -4.09
N GLN A 117 21.89 2.00 -5.01
CA GLN A 117 22.63 3.22 -5.31
C GLN A 117 21.67 4.31 -5.82
N ARG A 118 20.82 4.00 -6.78
CA ARG A 118 19.81 4.94 -7.34
C ARG A 118 18.79 5.39 -6.29
N CYS A 119 18.38 4.49 -5.39
CA CYS A 119 17.52 4.87 -4.26
C CYS A 119 18.19 5.88 -3.34
N ARG A 120 19.51 5.76 -3.08
CA ARG A 120 20.25 6.75 -2.29
C ARG A 120 20.33 8.10 -2.98
N GLU A 121 20.61 8.13 -4.27
CA GLU A 121 20.63 9.37 -5.06
C GLU A 121 19.27 10.09 -5.04
N MET A 122 18.18 9.33 -5.10
CA MET A 122 16.83 9.90 -4.95
C MET A 122 16.52 10.36 -3.51
N ALA A 123 17.17 9.80 -2.50
CA ALA A 123 16.93 10.21 -1.11
C ALA A 123 17.38 11.65 -0.84
N ASP A 124 18.32 12.18 -1.64
CA ASP A 124 18.81 13.57 -1.57
C ASP A 124 17.83 14.58 -2.16
N LEU A 125 16.79 14.12 -2.89
CA LEU A 125 15.73 15.00 -3.42
C LEU A 125 14.74 15.39 -2.33
N GLU A 126 14.15 16.59 -2.48
CA GLU A 126 12.98 16.97 -1.71
C GLU A 126 11.84 15.95 -1.89
N GLN A 127 11.01 15.76 -0.86
CA GLN A 127 9.97 14.72 -0.85
C GLN A 127 9.02 14.84 -2.05
N SER A 128 8.58 16.06 -2.39
CA SER A 128 7.67 16.31 -3.50
C SER A 128 8.30 15.97 -4.86
N GLU A 129 9.57 16.29 -5.04
CA GLU A 129 10.32 15.97 -6.25
C GLU A 129 10.51 14.47 -6.39
N ARG A 130 10.88 13.77 -5.30
CA ARG A 130 11.04 12.33 -5.26
C ARG A 130 9.73 11.59 -5.60
N HIS A 131 8.60 12.03 -5.03
CA HIS A 131 7.29 11.44 -5.34
C HIS A 131 6.90 11.68 -6.80
N SER A 132 7.09 12.89 -7.31
CA SER A 132 6.83 13.20 -8.72
C SER A 132 7.70 12.36 -9.65
N TYR A 133 8.97 12.19 -9.33
CA TYR A 133 9.91 11.39 -10.11
C TYR A 133 9.50 9.91 -10.15
N LEU A 134 9.16 9.32 -9.00
CA LEU A 134 8.70 7.93 -8.90
C LEU A 134 7.37 7.70 -9.67
N ASN A 135 6.44 8.64 -9.61
CA ASN A 135 5.20 8.56 -10.38
C ASN A 135 5.45 8.59 -11.90
N ARG A 136 6.38 9.42 -12.35
CA ARG A 136 6.77 9.49 -13.77
C ARG A 136 7.48 8.23 -14.25
N LEU A 137 8.32 7.61 -13.39
CA LEU A 137 8.91 6.29 -13.65
C LEU A 137 7.84 5.21 -13.76
N ALA A 138 6.88 5.20 -12.83
CA ALA A 138 5.77 4.23 -12.83
C ALA A 138 4.94 4.28 -14.12
N ASN A 139 4.71 5.50 -14.64
CA ASN A 139 3.94 5.73 -15.86
C ASN A 139 4.75 5.49 -17.14
N GLY A 140 6.07 5.31 -17.05
CA GLY A 140 6.95 5.21 -18.22
C GLY A 140 7.24 6.56 -18.90
N ASP A 141 6.93 7.68 -18.24
CA ASP A 141 7.13 9.02 -18.78
C ASP A 141 8.62 9.41 -18.83
N ILE A 142 9.44 8.75 -18.04
CA ILE A 142 10.88 8.99 -17.96
C ILE A 142 11.66 7.69 -17.81
N VAL A 143 12.92 7.72 -18.23
CA VAL A 143 13.93 6.72 -17.93
C VAL A 143 14.87 7.32 -16.88
N TYR A 144 15.32 6.50 -15.93
CA TYR A 144 16.30 6.95 -14.94
C TYR A 144 17.60 7.35 -15.64
N THR A 145 18.08 8.53 -15.34
CA THR A 145 19.39 9.01 -15.78
C THR A 145 20.27 9.21 -14.56
N ASP A 146 21.43 8.55 -14.56
CA ASP A 146 22.42 8.71 -13.49
C ASP A 146 22.85 10.18 -13.41
N ARG A 147 22.91 10.72 -12.19
CA ARG A 147 23.32 12.10 -11.90
C ARG A 147 24.80 12.19 -11.60
#